data_f30373045fb9d0da1e15f9f57f01815a
#
_entry.id   f30373045fb9d0da1e15f9f57f01815a
#
_cell.length_a   1.000
_cell.length_b   1.000
_cell.length_c   1.000
_cell.angle_alpha   90.00
_cell.angle_beta   90.00
_cell.angle_gamma   90.00
#
_symmetry.space_group_name_H-M   'P 1'
#
loop_
_entity.id
_entity.type
_entity.pdbx_description
1 polymer ?
#
loop_
_entity_poly.entity_id
_entity_poly.type
_entity_poly.pdbx_seq_one_letter_code
_entity_poly.pdbx_strand_id
1 'polypeptide(L)'
;MNDPRETLNRIRKQADNATKGPWVCTLNGDESEVTYANAPITWDDHGGEVFTEGDAEFISHARTDVPALVAALKKVLELHQETTISLGHGLLQRQCVCGSAWPCLTVAAIRRHLGDDL
;
A
#
# COMPACT_ATOMS: atom_id res chain seq x y z
N MET A 1 9.74 -1.16 -16.59
CA MET A 1 9.46 -0.10 -15.60
C MET A 1 8.08 -0.34 -15.01
N ASN A 2 8.02 -0.53 -13.71
CA ASN A 2 6.74 -0.84 -13.08
C ASN A 2 5.95 0.44 -12.82
N ASP A 3 4.69 0.41 -13.21
CA ASP A 3 3.77 1.49 -12.85
C ASP A 3 3.46 1.39 -11.35
N PRO A 4 3.61 2.46 -10.58
CA PRO A 4 3.26 2.43 -9.16
C PRO A 4 1.80 2.05 -8.91
N ARG A 5 0.92 2.29 -9.88
CA ARG A 5 -0.48 1.85 -9.77
C ARG A 5 -0.59 0.34 -9.74
N GLU A 6 0.23 -0.36 -10.52
CA GLU A 6 0.27 -1.83 -10.52
C GLU A 6 0.75 -2.36 -9.17
N THR A 7 1.79 -1.74 -8.62
CA THR A 7 2.28 -2.10 -7.29
C THR A 7 1.20 -1.90 -6.22
N LEU A 8 0.51 -0.77 -6.25
CA LEU A 8 -0.57 -0.50 -5.30
C LEU A 8 -1.73 -1.47 -5.46
N ASN A 9 -2.06 -1.85 -6.70
CA ASN A 9 -3.11 -2.84 -6.94
C ASN A 9 -2.73 -4.21 -6.39
N ARG A 10 -1.47 -4.59 -6.52
CA ARG A 10 -0.97 -5.85 -5.95
C ARG A 10 -1.07 -5.84 -4.43
N ILE A 11 -0.63 -4.76 -3.81
CA ILE A 11 -0.69 -4.62 -2.34
C ILE A 11 -2.14 -4.67 -1.87
N ARG A 12 -3.03 -3.98 -2.57
CA ARG A 12 -4.46 -4.01 -2.24
C ARG A 12 -5.04 -5.42 -2.33
N LYS A 13 -4.71 -6.16 -3.39
CA LYS A 13 -5.17 -7.54 -3.54
C LYS A 13 -4.69 -8.43 -2.39
N GLN A 14 -3.43 -8.26 -2.00
CA GLN A 14 -2.89 -9.02 -0.87
C GLN A 14 -3.65 -8.69 0.43
N ALA A 15 -3.96 -7.42 0.66
CA ALA A 15 -4.72 -7.01 1.82
C ALA A 15 -6.16 -7.57 1.78
N ASP A 16 -6.79 -7.54 0.61
CA ASP A 16 -8.16 -8.05 0.46
C ASP A 16 -8.24 -9.55 0.65
N ASN A 17 -7.16 -10.27 0.30
CA ASN A 17 -7.10 -11.73 0.46
C ASN A 17 -6.70 -12.16 1.85
N ALA A 18 -6.24 -11.26 2.68
CA ALA A 18 -5.88 -11.57 4.06
C ALA A 18 -7.14 -11.73 4.92
N THR A 19 -6.97 -12.31 6.09
CA THR A 19 -8.06 -12.45 7.05
C THR A 19 -8.73 -11.08 7.27
N LYS A 20 -10.04 -11.08 7.26
CA LYS A 20 -10.83 -9.86 7.42
C LYS A 20 -10.47 -9.16 8.72
N GLY A 21 -10.38 -7.82 8.66
CA GLY A 21 -10.14 -7.00 9.84
C GLY A 21 -11.42 -6.54 10.52
N PRO A 22 -11.28 -5.81 11.60
CA PRO A 22 -10.00 -5.33 12.15
C PRO A 22 -9.21 -6.42 12.87
N TRP A 23 -7.91 -6.29 12.86
CA TRP A 23 -7.02 -7.14 13.65
C TRP A 23 -6.69 -6.43 14.95
N VAL A 24 -6.59 -7.19 16.02
CA VAL A 24 -6.38 -6.64 17.37
C VAL A 24 -5.17 -7.30 18.00
N CYS A 25 -4.33 -6.49 18.63
CA CYS A 25 -3.26 -6.99 19.47
C CYS A 25 -3.88 -7.42 20.82
N THR A 26 -3.77 -8.69 21.12
CA THR A 26 -4.30 -9.26 22.36
C THR A 26 -3.13 -9.69 23.25
N LEU A 27 -3.12 -9.20 24.47
CA LEU A 27 -2.10 -9.59 25.45
C LEU A 27 -2.55 -10.86 26.17
N ASN A 28 -1.62 -11.80 26.31
CA ASN A 28 -1.83 -13.05 26.99
C ASN A 28 -0.62 -13.28 27.92
N GLY A 29 -0.67 -12.68 29.11
CA GLY A 29 0.48 -12.64 30.01
C GLY A 29 1.56 -11.73 29.45
N ASP A 30 2.77 -12.26 29.28
CA ASP A 30 3.90 -11.54 28.68
C ASP A 30 3.94 -11.68 27.16
N GLU A 31 2.99 -12.39 26.59
CA GLU A 31 2.95 -12.70 25.17
C GLU A 31 1.84 -11.92 24.49
N SER A 32 2.01 -11.67 23.20
CA SER A 32 1.03 -10.93 22.40
C SER A 32 0.62 -11.76 21.20
N GLU A 33 -0.65 -11.70 20.86
CA GLU A 33 -1.20 -12.35 19.69
C GLU A 33 -1.92 -11.33 18.81
N VAL A 34 -2.03 -11.62 17.53
CA VAL A 34 -2.87 -10.85 16.61
C VAL A 34 -4.14 -11.66 16.38
N THR A 35 -5.28 -11.04 16.67
CA THR A 35 -6.56 -11.73 16.63
C THR A 35 -7.58 -11.00 15.77
N TYR A 36 -8.55 -11.76 15.27
CA TYR A 36 -9.80 -11.27 14.72
C TYR A 36 -10.94 -12.02 15.39
N ALA A 37 -11.88 -11.26 15.98
CA ALA A 37 -13.00 -11.85 16.71
C ALA A 37 -12.53 -12.83 17.81
N ASN A 38 -11.47 -12.48 18.52
CA ASN A 38 -10.86 -13.24 19.61
C ASN A 38 -10.21 -14.56 19.21
N ALA A 39 -10.01 -14.78 17.90
CA ALA A 39 -9.29 -15.96 17.42
C ALA A 39 -7.95 -15.52 16.81
N PRO A 40 -6.84 -16.24 17.07
CA PRO A 40 -5.56 -15.92 16.43
C PRO A 40 -5.70 -16.04 14.91
N ILE A 41 -5.04 -15.13 14.20
CA ILE A 41 -5.05 -15.16 12.73
C ILE A 41 -3.79 -15.82 12.15
N THR A 42 -2.79 -16.08 12.98
CA THR A 42 -1.59 -16.81 12.58
C THR A 42 -1.54 -18.13 13.32
N TRP A 43 -1.30 -19.20 12.60
CA TRP A 43 -1.34 -20.55 13.15
C TRP A 43 -0.07 -21.32 12.79
N ASP A 44 0.41 -22.13 13.72
CA ASP A 44 1.40 -23.17 13.47
C ASP A 44 0.85 -24.49 13.98
N ASP A 45 1.67 -25.54 14.01
CA ASP A 45 1.25 -26.87 14.46
C ASP A 45 0.92 -26.91 15.96
N HIS A 46 1.24 -25.85 16.69
CA HIS A 46 1.05 -25.76 18.14
C HIS A 46 -0.03 -24.74 18.54
N GLY A 47 -0.75 -24.17 17.57
CA GLY A 47 -1.78 -23.17 17.82
C GLY A 47 -1.39 -21.81 17.22
N GLY A 48 -1.87 -20.73 17.81
CA GLY A 48 -1.60 -19.40 17.32
C GLY A 48 -0.15 -18.99 17.56
N GLU A 49 0.40 -18.23 16.64
CA GLU A 49 1.75 -17.73 16.76
C GLU A 49 1.80 -16.51 17.68
N VAL A 50 2.88 -16.40 18.45
CA VAL A 50 3.05 -15.36 19.46
C VAL A 50 4.11 -14.37 19.02
N PHE A 51 3.88 -13.09 19.28
CA PHE A 51 4.75 -11.99 18.91
C PHE A 51 5.16 -11.19 20.13
N THR A 52 6.21 -10.37 19.99
CA THR A 52 6.43 -9.28 20.95
C THR A 52 5.30 -8.28 20.83
N GLU A 53 5.08 -7.51 21.89
CA GLU A 53 4.01 -6.49 21.89
C GLU A 53 4.17 -5.52 20.72
N GLY A 54 5.39 -5.04 20.45
CA GLY A 54 5.63 -4.12 19.35
C GLY A 54 5.31 -4.73 17.99
N ASP A 55 5.71 -5.98 17.77
CA ASP A 55 5.41 -6.67 16.53
C ASP A 55 3.91 -6.89 16.35
N ALA A 56 3.23 -7.31 17.41
CA ALA A 56 1.80 -7.55 17.37
C ALA A 56 1.02 -6.26 17.09
N GLU A 57 1.42 -5.15 17.70
CA GLU A 57 0.81 -3.86 17.44
C GLU A 57 1.00 -3.43 15.99
N PHE A 58 2.22 -3.56 15.46
CA PHE A 58 2.51 -3.21 14.07
C PHE A 58 1.65 -4.04 13.12
N ILE A 59 1.63 -5.36 13.31
CA ILE A 59 0.86 -6.27 12.44
C ILE A 59 -0.63 -5.94 12.51
N SER A 60 -1.15 -5.69 13.71
CA SER A 60 -2.57 -5.39 13.90
C SER A 60 -2.97 -4.11 13.20
N HIS A 61 -2.18 -3.04 13.35
CA HIS A 61 -2.45 -1.76 12.71
C HIS A 61 -2.31 -1.85 11.20
N ALA A 62 -1.37 -2.67 10.70
CA ALA A 62 -1.14 -2.80 9.26
C ALA A 62 -2.40 -3.22 8.51
N ARG A 63 -3.28 -4.00 9.12
CA ARG A 63 -4.54 -4.42 8.48
C ARG A 63 -5.40 -3.23 8.08
N THR A 64 -5.37 -2.17 8.85
CA THR A 64 -6.12 -0.93 8.57
C THR A 64 -5.26 0.09 7.83
N ASP A 65 -4.00 0.22 8.24
CA ASP A 65 -3.12 1.27 7.71
C ASP A 65 -2.72 1.01 6.26
N VAL A 66 -2.44 -0.24 5.89
CA VAL A 66 -2.01 -0.56 4.53
C VAL A 66 -3.10 -0.23 3.51
N PRO A 67 -4.36 -0.68 3.67
CA PRO A 67 -5.40 -0.26 2.73
C PRO A 67 -5.62 1.25 2.69
N ALA A 68 -5.52 1.94 3.82
CA ALA A 68 -5.68 3.38 3.88
C ALA A 68 -4.56 4.11 3.12
N LEU A 69 -3.32 3.66 3.30
CA LEU A 69 -2.18 4.24 2.58
C LEU A 69 -2.28 3.99 1.07
N VAL A 70 -2.71 2.80 0.69
CA VAL A 70 -2.92 2.47 -0.73
C VAL A 70 -3.97 3.40 -1.33
N ALA A 71 -5.09 3.60 -0.65
CA ALA A 71 -6.15 4.48 -1.13
C ALA A 71 -5.68 5.92 -1.26
N ALA A 72 -4.91 6.41 -0.28
CA ALA A 72 -4.37 7.77 -0.30
C ALA A 72 -3.40 7.96 -1.47
N LEU A 73 -2.49 7.02 -1.68
CA LEU A 73 -1.53 7.11 -2.78
C LEU A 73 -2.21 7.00 -4.14
N LYS A 74 -3.21 6.15 -4.27
CA LYS A 74 -4.00 6.07 -5.50
C LYS A 74 -4.68 7.39 -5.81
N LYS A 75 -5.21 8.06 -4.80
CA LYS A 75 -5.83 9.37 -4.98
C LYS A 75 -4.83 10.41 -5.45
N VAL A 76 -3.63 10.42 -4.87
CA VAL A 76 -2.56 11.31 -5.32
C VAL A 76 -2.21 11.03 -6.78
N LEU A 77 -2.08 9.76 -7.16
CA LEU A 77 -1.77 9.38 -8.54
C LEU A 77 -2.89 9.75 -9.52
N GLU A 78 -4.14 9.76 -9.09
CA GLU A 78 -5.26 10.23 -9.92
C GLU A 78 -5.13 11.71 -10.24
N LEU A 79 -4.56 12.49 -9.35
CA LEU A 79 -4.33 13.92 -9.55
C LEU A 79 -3.10 14.22 -10.41
N HIS A 80 -2.30 13.20 -10.73
CA HIS A 80 -1.04 13.34 -11.46
C HIS A 80 -0.94 12.31 -12.57
N GLN A 81 -1.84 12.40 -13.54
CA GLN A 81 -1.88 11.47 -14.67
C GLN A 81 -1.14 12.04 -15.87
N GLU A 82 -0.61 11.13 -16.67
CA GLU A 82 0.02 11.51 -17.93
C GLU A 82 -1.02 12.00 -18.92
N THR A 83 -0.68 13.08 -19.61
CA THR A 83 -1.45 13.56 -20.76
C THR A 83 -0.47 14.00 -21.83
N THR A 84 -0.97 14.18 -23.05
CA THR A 84 -0.19 14.62 -24.17
C THR A 84 -0.72 15.98 -24.61
N ILE A 85 0.21 16.93 -24.78
CA ILE A 85 -0.12 18.27 -25.30
C ILE A 85 0.47 18.44 -26.71
N SER A 86 -0.20 19.23 -27.51
CA SER A 86 0.31 19.59 -28.85
C SER A 86 1.12 20.87 -28.76
N LEU A 87 2.33 20.82 -29.32
CA LEU A 87 3.21 21.99 -29.42
C LEU A 87 3.10 22.66 -30.80
N GLY A 88 2.20 22.18 -31.68
CA GLY A 88 2.11 22.63 -33.06
C GLY A 88 3.00 21.84 -33.97
N HIS A 89 2.78 21.99 -35.28
CA HIS A 89 3.57 21.34 -36.35
C HIS A 89 3.71 19.81 -36.18
N GLY A 90 2.70 19.17 -35.59
CA GLY A 90 2.74 17.72 -35.37
C GLY A 90 3.60 17.28 -34.20
N LEU A 91 4.15 18.21 -33.42
CA LEU A 91 4.94 17.89 -32.23
C LEU A 91 4.05 17.65 -31.03
N LEU A 92 4.32 16.58 -30.30
CA LEU A 92 3.59 16.20 -29.10
C LEU A 92 4.55 16.13 -27.91
N GLN A 93 4.08 16.50 -26.76
CA GLN A 93 4.84 16.44 -25.53
C GLN A 93 4.04 15.76 -24.44
N ARG A 94 4.69 14.88 -23.69
CA ARG A 94 4.10 14.24 -22.52
C ARG A 94 4.13 15.22 -21.35
N GLN A 95 3.02 15.31 -20.65
CA GLN A 95 2.88 16.24 -19.53
C GLN A 95 2.02 15.60 -18.46
N CYS A 96 2.23 15.98 -17.20
CA CYS A 96 1.30 15.64 -16.14
C CYS A 96 0.11 16.60 -16.19
N VAL A 97 -1.09 16.11 -15.84
CA VAL A 97 -2.28 16.98 -15.76
C VAL A 97 -2.11 18.10 -14.74
N CYS A 98 -1.12 18.03 -13.85
CA CYS A 98 -0.80 19.12 -12.93
C CYS A 98 -0.07 20.29 -13.58
N GLY A 99 0.34 20.15 -14.84
CA GLY A 99 1.05 21.19 -15.60
C GLY A 99 2.54 21.01 -15.76
N SER A 100 3.14 20.08 -15.04
CA SER A 100 4.59 19.82 -15.12
C SER A 100 4.89 18.78 -16.17
N ALA A 101 6.16 18.74 -16.63
CA ALA A 101 6.61 17.71 -17.56
C ALA A 101 6.38 16.31 -16.95
N TRP A 102 6.12 15.32 -17.81
CA TRP A 102 5.89 13.95 -17.34
C TRP A 102 7.19 13.14 -17.28
N PRO A 103 7.44 12.36 -16.22
CA PRO A 103 6.63 12.32 -15.00
C PRO A 103 6.92 13.54 -14.13
N CYS A 104 5.89 14.07 -13.47
CA CYS A 104 6.09 15.17 -12.53
C CYS A 104 6.85 14.67 -11.28
N LEU A 105 7.33 15.61 -10.47
CA LEU A 105 8.13 15.27 -9.29
C LEU A 105 7.38 14.37 -8.31
N THR A 106 6.07 14.57 -8.18
CA THR A 106 5.24 13.74 -7.29
C THR A 106 5.22 12.29 -7.75
N VAL A 107 4.97 12.05 -9.03
CA VAL A 107 4.95 10.68 -9.58
C VAL A 107 6.34 10.07 -9.53
N ALA A 108 7.37 10.85 -9.85
CA ALA A 108 8.75 10.37 -9.81
C ALA A 108 9.14 9.93 -8.39
N ALA A 109 8.75 10.68 -7.37
CA ALA A 109 9.01 10.32 -5.98
C ALA A 109 8.30 9.02 -5.60
N ILE A 110 7.06 8.87 -5.99
CA ILE A 110 6.31 7.64 -5.70
C ILE A 110 6.94 6.44 -6.40
N ARG A 111 7.32 6.57 -7.67
CA ARG A 111 8.00 5.51 -8.40
C ARG A 111 9.30 5.08 -7.74
N ARG A 112 10.08 6.06 -7.27
CA ARG A 112 11.36 5.78 -6.62
C ARG A 112 11.19 4.89 -5.39
N HIS A 113 10.12 5.08 -4.64
CA HIS A 113 9.92 4.36 -3.39
C HIS A 113 9.07 3.09 -3.53
N LEU A 114 8.22 2.99 -4.54
CA LEU A 114 7.29 1.86 -4.66
C LEU A 114 7.52 0.97 -5.86
N GLY A 115 8.09 1.49 -6.93
CA GLY A 115 7.77 0.83 -8.16
C GLY A 115 8.85 0.06 -8.85
N ASP A 116 9.97 0.64 -9.00
CA ASP A 116 10.84 0.17 -10.07
C ASP A 116 11.79 -0.95 -9.66
N ASP A 117 11.95 -1.20 -8.37
CA ASP A 117 12.96 -2.11 -7.87
C ASP A 117 12.42 -3.35 -7.17
N LEU A 118 11.14 -3.59 -7.30
CA LEU A 118 10.50 -4.70 -6.59
C LEU A 118 10.37 -5.95 -7.43
#